data_d7bf0faf168a096eca10c8f53a31ed33
#
_entry.id   d7bf0faf168a096eca10c8f53a31ed33
#
_cell.length_a   1.000
_cell.length_b   1.000
_cell.length_c   1.000
_cell.angle_alpha   90.00
_cell.angle_beta   90.00
_cell.angle_gamma   90.00
#
_symmetry.space_group_name_H-M   'P 1'
#
loop_
_entity.id
_entity.type
_entity.pdbx_description
1 polymer ?
#
loop_
_entity_poly.entity_id
_entity_poly.type
_entity_poly.pdbx_seq_one_letter_code
_entity_poly.pdbx_strand_id
1 'polypeptide(L)'
;MTDKPLAGQVALVAGATRGGGRGIAVQLGAAGATVYVTGRTTADSRSPMNRAETIEETAELVTAAGGRGIAMAVDHLEAEQVRALVARIDTEQNGQLDILVNNVWGGDPLTVWDAPLWEQSLDDGLLVHRSAVHTHIITSWHALPLLVARRRGLVVEVTDGTADQGYRGSFFYDLVKSSVIRMAQAQAEELRPHGITALAITPGFLRSEAMLDHFGVTEDNWRDGVRKDRHFVLSETPTYVGRAVAALAADPDVHRWTGQSLSSWQLAKVYGFTDADGSRPDWGSYFTDAVIKGVDVDPRTYR
;
A
#
# COMPACT_ATOMS: atom_id res chain seq x y z
N MET A 1 -14.41 18.20 18.14
CA MET A 1 -14.35 16.74 17.93
C MET A 1 -13.73 16.56 16.55
N THR A 2 -12.57 15.93 16.45
CA THR A 2 -12.02 15.54 15.13
C THR A 2 -13.01 14.57 14.49
N ASP A 3 -13.41 14.87 13.27
CA ASP A 3 -14.31 14.02 12.48
C ASP A 3 -13.65 12.64 12.29
N LYS A 4 -14.34 11.56 12.68
CA LYS A 4 -13.87 10.17 12.53
C LYS A 4 -14.78 9.43 11.54
N PRO A 5 -14.61 9.70 10.24
CA PRO A 5 -15.53 9.19 9.22
C PRO A 5 -15.55 7.66 9.10
N LEU A 6 -14.52 6.97 9.62
CA LEU A 6 -14.43 5.51 9.62
C LEU A 6 -14.76 4.88 10.98
N ALA A 7 -15.35 5.65 11.92
CA ALA A 7 -15.77 5.11 13.20
C ALA A 7 -16.74 3.93 13.00
N GLY A 8 -16.44 2.77 13.65
CA GLY A 8 -17.21 1.54 13.51
C GLY A 8 -16.92 0.73 12.24
N GLN A 9 -16.01 1.17 11.37
CA GLN A 9 -15.55 0.36 10.25
C GLN A 9 -14.36 -0.54 10.66
N VAL A 10 -14.24 -1.67 9.98
CA VAL A 10 -13.19 -2.69 10.19
C VAL A 10 -12.35 -2.79 8.94
N ALA A 11 -11.04 -2.66 9.10
CA ALA A 11 -10.06 -2.78 8.05
C ALA A 11 -9.07 -3.92 8.30
N LEU A 12 -8.71 -4.64 7.25
CA LEU A 12 -7.57 -5.55 7.20
C LEU A 12 -6.50 -4.94 6.30
N VAL A 13 -5.29 -4.71 6.85
CA VAL A 13 -4.14 -4.25 6.08
C VAL A 13 -3.08 -5.36 6.07
N ALA A 14 -2.99 -6.07 4.96
CA ALA A 14 -1.99 -7.10 4.72
C ALA A 14 -0.64 -6.46 4.35
N GLY A 15 0.41 -6.82 5.10
CA GLY A 15 1.74 -6.20 4.91
C GLY A 15 1.86 -4.81 5.53
N ALA A 16 1.36 -4.65 6.76
CA ALA A 16 1.31 -3.37 7.47
C ALA A 16 2.48 -3.14 8.46
N THR A 17 3.54 -3.92 8.38
CA THR A 17 4.67 -3.82 9.32
C THR A 17 5.42 -2.49 9.20
N ARG A 18 5.55 -1.94 7.99
CA ARG A 18 6.31 -0.72 7.66
C ARG A 18 5.85 -0.08 6.34
N GLY A 19 6.49 1.02 5.96
CA GLY A 19 6.30 1.68 4.67
C GLY A 19 4.85 2.05 4.38
N GLY A 20 4.41 1.85 3.13
CA GLY A 20 3.05 2.17 2.70
C GLY A 20 1.96 1.51 3.54
N GLY A 21 2.12 0.22 3.86
CA GLY A 21 1.15 -0.51 4.68
C GLY A 21 1.00 0.05 6.10
N ARG A 22 2.11 0.42 6.76
CA ARG A 22 2.09 1.12 8.06
C ARG A 22 1.36 2.46 7.92
N GLY A 23 1.74 3.27 6.92
CA GLY A 23 1.10 4.56 6.69
C GLY A 23 -0.41 4.44 6.46
N ILE A 24 -0.84 3.47 5.65
CA ILE A 24 -2.25 3.20 5.39
C ILE A 24 -2.97 2.78 6.68
N ALA A 25 -2.41 1.83 7.44
CA ALA A 25 -3.01 1.37 8.69
C ALA A 25 -3.19 2.53 9.70
N VAL A 26 -2.16 3.36 9.89
CA VAL A 26 -2.19 4.50 10.81
C VAL A 26 -3.25 5.55 10.37
N GLN A 27 -3.36 5.85 9.08
CA GLN A 27 -4.33 6.84 8.60
C GLN A 27 -5.77 6.32 8.63
N LEU A 28 -6.02 5.04 8.40
CA LEU A 28 -7.32 4.42 8.65
C LEU A 28 -7.69 4.50 10.13
N GLY A 29 -6.72 4.27 11.03
CA GLY A 29 -6.90 4.45 12.46
C GLY A 29 -7.18 5.89 12.86
N ALA A 30 -6.47 6.85 12.30
CA ALA A 30 -6.71 8.28 12.52
C ALA A 30 -8.13 8.69 12.10
N ALA A 31 -8.67 8.07 11.06
CA ALA A 31 -10.06 8.23 10.63
C ALA A 31 -11.08 7.46 11.51
N GLY A 32 -10.64 6.67 12.51
CA GLY A 32 -11.47 6.02 13.52
C GLY A 32 -11.72 4.52 13.31
N ALA A 33 -11.11 3.89 12.32
CA ALA A 33 -11.32 2.46 12.04
C ALA A 33 -10.69 1.54 13.11
N THR A 34 -11.27 0.32 13.23
CA THR A 34 -10.56 -0.83 13.80
C THR A 34 -9.71 -1.43 12.69
N VAL A 35 -8.40 -1.57 12.91
CA VAL A 35 -7.44 -2.01 11.89
C VAL A 35 -6.70 -3.25 12.33
N TYR A 36 -6.89 -4.36 11.61
CA TYR A 36 -6.06 -5.55 11.71
C TYR A 36 -4.75 -5.30 10.94
N VAL A 37 -3.67 -5.22 11.68
CA VAL A 37 -2.30 -4.95 11.20
C VAL A 37 -1.58 -6.28 11.07
N THR A 38 -1.30 -6.73 9.85
CA THR A 38 -0.73 -8.06 9.63
C THR A 38 0.61 -8.03 8.90
N GLY A 39 1.44 -9.01 9.22
CA GLY A 39 2.77 -9.19 8.65
C GLY A 39 3.55 -10.27 9.41
N ARG A 40 4.78 -10.53 8.99
CA ARG A 40 5.61 -11.61 9.55
C ARG A 40 6.54 -11.16 10.68
N THR A 41 6.91 -9.88 10.70
CA THR A 41 7.84 -9.37 11.72
C THR A 41 7.07 -8.92 12.94
N THR A 42 7.38 -9.55 14.07
CA THR A 42 6.82 -9.28 15.40
C THR A 42 7.92 -8.81 16.35
N ALA A 43 7.56 -8.42 17.56
CA ALA A 43 8.52 -8.10 18.63
C ALA A 43 9.45 -9.28 18.94
N ASP A 44 8.96 -10.52 18.81
CA ASP A 44 9.69 -11.75 19.17
C ASP A 44 10.37 -12.42 17.96
N SER A 45 9.99 -12.08 16.74
CA SER A 45 10.49 -12.77 15.53
C SER A 45 10.61 -11.83 14.34
N ARG A 46 11.75 -11.88 13.66
CA ARG A 46 11.99 -11.12 12.43
C ARG A 46 11.73 -11.98 11.20
N SER A 47 11.14 -11.35 10.18
CA SER A 47 11.02 -11.97 8.85
C SER A 47 12.40 -12.07 8.16
N PRO A 48 12.52 -12.80 7.03
CA PRO A 48 13.73 -12.85 6.22
C PRO A 48 14.27 -11.47 5.78
N MET A 49 13.44 -10.44 5.77
CA MET A 49 13.87 -9.05 5.52
C MET A 49 14.77 -8.48 6.64
N ASN A 50 14.83 -9.12 7.80
CA ASN A 50 15.65 -8.77 8.97
C ASN A 50 15.56 -7.29 9.42
N ARG A 51 14.40 -6.67 9.26
CA ARG A 51 14.16 -5.29 9.67
C ARG A 51 13.59 -5.23 11.09
N ALA A 52 13.75 -4.05 11.73
CA ALA A 52 13.37 -3.84 13.13
C ALA A 52 11.87 -3.58 13.32
N GLU A 53 11.23 -2.98 12.32
CA GLU A 53 9.83 -2.55 12.41
C GLU A 53 8.89 -3.74 12.60
N THR A 54 7.92 -3.62 13.52
CA THR A 54 7.00 -4.71 13.90
C THR A 54 5.54 -4.37 13.64
N ILE A 55 4.69 -5.39 13.62
CA ILE A 55 3.24 -5.22 13.51
C ILE A 55 2.65 -4.65 14.79
N GLU A 56 3.22 -4.98 15.95
CA GLU A 56 2.79 -4.47 17.26
C GLU A 56 3.00 -2.96 17.33
N GLU A 57 4.20 -2.48 16.96
CA GLU A 57 4.48 -1.05 16.88
C GLU A 57 3.48 -0.32 15.96
N THR A 58 3.17 -0.90 14.80
CA THR A 58 2.18 -0.32 13.89
C THR A 58 0.78 -0.30 14.53
N ALA A 59 0.37 -1.34 15.23
CA ALA A 59 -0.93 -1.38 15.92
C ALA A 59 -1.01 -0.35 17.06
N GLU A 60 0.09 -0.11 17.78
CA GLU A 60 0.20 0.95 18.77
C GLU A 60 0.05 2.34 18.11
N LEU A 61 0.71 2.58 16.97
CA LEU A 61 0.59 3.81 16.21
C LEU A 61 -0.86 4.05 15.72
N VAL A 62 -1.55 3.01 15.24
CA VAL A 62 -2.97 3.06 14.88
C VAL A 62 -3.82 3.50 16.08
N THR A 63 -3.55 2.93 17.25
CA THR A 63 -4.30 3.24 18.48
C THR A 63 -4.01 4.66 18.97
N ALA A 64 -2.74 5.08 18.93
CA ALA A 64 -2.32 6.43 19.28
C ALA A 64 -2.92 7.48 18.33
N ALA A 65 -3.14 7.15 17.06
CA ALA A 65 -3.80 8.01 16.08
C ALA A 65 -5.33 8.14 16.32
N GLY A 66 -5.91 7.29 17.18
CA GLY A 66 -7.31 7.38 17.61
C GLY A 66 -8.23 6.31 17.05
N GLY A 67 -7.71 5.28 16.37
CA GLY A 67 -8.41 4.06 15.97
C GLY A 67 -8.26 2.94 17.00
N ARG A 68 -8.42 1.71 16.55
CA ARG A 68 -8.11 0.49 17.30
C ARG A 68 -7.20 -0.41 16.48
N GLY A 69 -5.92 -0.48 16.82
CA GLY A 69 -4.94 -1.36 16.18
C GLY A 69 -4.95 -2.77 16.80
N ILE A 70 -4.96 -3.79 15.96
CA ILE A 70 -4.91 -5.20 16.35
C ILE A 70 -3.79 -5.87 15.53
N ALA A 71 -2.67 -6.19 16.19
CA ALA A 71 -1.56 -6.88 15.53
C ALA A 71 -1.84 -8.38 15.42
N MET A 72 -1.58 -8.96 14.24
CA MET A 72 -1.64 -10.40 14.02
C MET A 72 -0.49 -10.86 13.14
N ALA A 73 0.34 -11.76 13.67
CA ALA A 73 1.42 -12.39 12.92
C ALA A 73 0.83 -13.34 11.87
N VAL A 74 1.06 -13.04 10.60
CA VAL A 74 0.56 -13.84 9.47
C VAL A 74 1.58 -13.82 8.34
N ASP A 75 1.95 -15.00 7.84
CA ASP A 75 2.53 -15.14 6.52
C ASP A 75 1.41 -15.31 5.50
N HIS A 76 1.23 -14.32 4.66
CA HIS A 76 0.16 -14.31 3.65
C HIS A 76 0.38 -15.32 2.50
N LEU A 77 1.53 -16.01 2.47
CA LEU A 77 1.75 -17.18 1.59
C LEU A 77 1.15 -18.47 2.17
N GLU A 78 0.88 -18.50 3.48
CA GLU A 78 0.35 -19.66 4.17
C GLU A 78 -1.18 -19.57 4.28
N ALA A 79 -1.89 -20.22 3.36
CA ALA A 79 -3.35 -20.11 3.22
C ALA A 79 -4.10 -20.41 4.53
N GLU A 80 -3.61 -21.37 5.35
CA GLU A 80 -4.21 -21.70 6.63
C GLU A 80 -4.05 -20.59 7.68
N GLN A 81 -2.94 -19.85 7.68
CA GLN A 81 -2.78 -18.68 8.54
C GLN A 81 -3.74 -17.57 8.13
N VAL A 82 -3.89 -17.32 6.82
CA VAL A 82 -4.84 -16.32 6.29
C VAL A 82 -6.27 -16.73 6.59
N ARG A 83 -6.62 -18.02 6.46
CA ARG A 83 -7.93 -18.55 6.84
C ARG A 83 -8.22 -18.31 8.33
N ALA A 84 -7.26 -18.60 9.20
CA ALA A 84 -7.38 -18.38 10.64
C ALA A 84 -7.53 -16.89 11.00
N LEU A 85 -6.78 -16.01 10.32
CA LEU A 85 -6.93 -14.56 10.44
C LEU A 85 -8.35 -14.11 10.12
N VAL A 86 -8.87 -14.51 8.96
CA VAL A 86 -10.21 -14.10 8.50
C VAL A 86 -11.30 -14.66 9.40
N ALA A 87 -11.18 -15.93 9.85
CA ALA A 87 -12.12 -16.53 10.82
C ALA A 87 -12.12 -15.78 12.17
N ARG A 88 -10.96 -15.28 12.60
CA ARG A 88 -10.88 -14.45 13.80
C ARG A 88 -11.55 -13.10 13.61
N ILE A 89 -11.32 -12.42 12.46
CA ILE A 89 -12.01 -11.18 12.11
C ILE A 89 -13.54 -11.41 12.11
N ASP A 90 -14.00 -12.45 11.44
CA ASP A 90 -15.41 -12.84 11.39
C ASP A 90 -16.03 -12.95 12.78
N THR A 91 -15.37 -13.70 13.67
CA THR A 91 -15.84 -13.91 15.05
C THR A 91 -15.79 -12.63 15.89
N GLU A 92 -14.67 -11.91 15.90
CA GLU A 92 -14.46 -10.72 16.73
C GLU A 92 -15.29 -9.51 16.28
N GLN A 93 -15.63 -9.44 14.99
CA GLN A 93 -16.33 -8.31 14.38
C GLN A 93 -17.74 -8.65 13.89
N ASN A 94 -18.30 -9.81 14.28
CA ASN A 94 -19.63 -10.27 13.90
C ASN A 94 -19.86 -10.24 12.37
N GLY A 95 -18.92 -10.80 11.61
CA GLY A 95 -18.97 -10.86 10.14
C GLY A 95 -18.58 -9.56 9.45
N GLN A 96 -18.10 -8.56 10.19
CA GLN A 96 -17.78 -7.27 9.62
C GLN A 96 -16.33 -7.20 9.11
N LEU A 97 -16.18 -6.95 7.82
CA LEU A 97 -14.98 -6.42 7.19
C LEU A 97 -15.46 -5.40 6.14
N ASP A 98 -14.98 -4.17 6.24
CA ASP A 98 -15.38 -3.07 5.35
C ASP A 98 -14.27 -2.68 4.36
N ILE A 99 -13.00 -2.85 4.77
CA ILE A 99 -11.86 -2.42 3.97
C ILE A 99 -10.80 -3.53 3.96
N LEU A 100 -10.41 -3.96 2.77
CA LEU A 100 -9.27 -4.84 2.54
C LEU A 100 -8.17 -4.09 1.81
N VAL A 101 -6.96 -4.05 2.37
CA VAL A 101 -5.79 -3.50 1.72
C VAL A 101 -4.74 -4.59 1.55
N ASN A 102 -4.41 -4.93 0.32
CA ASN A 102 -3.32 -5.81 -0.04
C ASN A 102 -2.07 -4.97 -0.35
N ASN A 103 -1.05 -5.06 0.52
CA ASN A 103 0.19 -4.30 0.41
C ASN A 103 1.44 -5.18 0.65
N VAL A 104 1.29 -6.49 0.65
CA VAL A 104 2.45 -7.36 0.87
C VAL A 104 3.45 -7.20 -0.26
N TRP A 105 4.69 -6.87 0.11
CA TRP A 105 5.84 -6.78 -0.77
C TRP A 105 7.06 -7.42 -0.09
N GLY A 106 7.96 -7.96 -0.82
CA GLY A 106 9.19 -8.59 -0.28
C GLY A 106 10.30 -8.63 -1.32
N GLY A 107 10.15 -7.85 -2.39
CA GLY A 107 11.03 -7.91 -3.54
C GLY A 107 12.24 -6.97 -3.51
N ASP A 108 12.33 -6.01 -2.57
CA ASP A 108 13.41 -5.01 -2.58
C ASP A 108 14.82 -5.62 -2.68
N PRO A 109 15.21 -6.61 -1.85
CA PRO A 109 16.55 -7.19 -1.92
C PRO A 109 16.75 -8.14 -3.12
N LEU A 110 15.69 -8.50 -3.83
CA LEU A 110 15.68 -9.47 -4.94
C LEU A 110 15.51 -8.80 -6.30
N THR A 111 15.16 -7.51 -6.32
CA THR A 111 14.92 -6.78 -7.57
C THR A 111 16.25 -6.33 -8.17
N VAL A 112 16.50 -6.76 -9.40
CA VAL A 112 17.66 -6.33 -10.19
C VAL A 112 17.19 -5.34 -11.24
N TRP A 113 17.79 -4.15 -11.23
CA TRP A 113 17.53 -3.08 -12.18
C TRP A 113 18.51 -3.14 -13.36
N ASP A 114 18.09 -2.68 -14.51
CA ASP A 114 18.93 -2.51 -15.69
C ASP A 114 19.60 -3.79 -16.23
N ALA A 115 19.01 -4.96 -15.92
CA ALA A 115 19.44 -6.24 -16.47
C ALA A 115 18.29 -6.89 -17.25
N PRO A 116 18.56 -7.47 -18.43
CA PRO A 116 17.54 -8.19 -19.19
C PRO A 116 17.13 -9.47 -18.46
N LEU A 117 15.92 -9.97 -18.77
CA LEU A 117 15.33 -11.13 -18.11
C LEU A 117 16.30 -12.34 -18.00
N TRP A 118 17.01 -12.67 -19.07
CA TRP A 118 17.89 -13.85 -19.13
C TRP A 118 19.20 -13.72 -18.33
N GLU A 119 19.47 -12.55 -17.76
CA GLU A 119 20.60 -12.30 -16.87
C GLU A 119 20.17 -12.16 -15.40
N GLN A 120 18.86 -12.13 -15.14
CA GLN A 120 18.32 -12.11 -13.77
C GLN A 120 18.24 -13.53 -13.19
N SER A 121 18.30 -13.63 -11.86
CA SER A 121 18.06 -14.89 -11.16
C SER A 121 16.61 -15.33 -11.34
N LEU A 122 16.40 -16.51 -11.93
CA LEU A 122 15.06 -17.08 -12.09
C LEU A 122 14.40 -17.34 -10.72
N ASP A 123 15.15 -17.91 -9.78
CA ASP A 123 14.62 -18.27 -8.45
C ASP A 123 14.19 -17.02 -7.68
N ASP A 124 15.00 -15.95 -7.70
CA ASP A 124 14.67 -14.68 -7.06
C ASP A 124 13.45 -14.03 -7.73
N GLY A 125 13.40 -14.03 -9.06
CA GLY A 125 12.27 -13.50 -9.80
C GLY A 125 10.95 -14.22 -9.51
N LEU A 126 10.98 -15.55 -9.46
CA LEU A 126 9.82 -16.37 -9.09
C LEU A 126 9.43 -16.15 -7.62
N LEU A 127 10.42 -15.97 -6.73
CA LEU A 127 10.17 -15.64 -5.32
C LEU A 127 9.52 -14.25 -5.16
N VAL A 128 9.97 -13.25 -5.92
CA VAL A 128 9.32 -11.91 -5.95
C VAL A 128 7.87 -12.03 -6.40
N HIS A 129 7.62 -12.76 -7.50
CA HIS A 129 6.26 -12.96 -8.00
C HIS A 129 5.38 -13.68 -6.97
N ARG A 130 5.88 -14.75 -6.36
CA ARG A 130 5.17 -15.48 -5.32
C ARG A 130 4.86 -14.58 -4.12
N SER A 131 5.85 -13.82 -3.63
CA SER A 131 5.71 -12.98 -2.44
C SER A 131 4.74 -11.83 -2.61
N ALA A 132 4.61 -11.28 -3.81
CA ALA A 132 3.83 -10.07 -4.04
C ALA A 132 2.49 -10.31 -4.77
N VAL A 133 2.34 -11.42 -5.51
CA VAL A 133 1.09 -11.72 -6.24
C VAL A 133 0.28 -12.79 -5.51
N HIS A 134 0.90 -13.93 -5.13
CA HIS A 134 0.16 -15.00 -4.47
C HIS A 134 -0.38 -14.58 -3.10
N THR A 135 0.36 -13.75 -2.35
CA THR A 135 -0.10 -13.20 -1.07
C THR A 135 -1.40 -12.41 -1.21
N HIS A 136 -1.51 -11.57 -2.25
CA HIS A 136 -2.71 -10.81 -2.55
C HIS A 136 -3.88 -11.72 -2.96
N ILE A 137 -3.61 -12.73 -3.80
CA ILE A 137 -4.62 -13.73 -4.21
C ILE A 137 -5.15 -14.48 -2.99
N ILE A 138 -4.26 -15.06 -2.15
CA ILE A 138 -4.63 -15.86 -0.98
C ILE A 138 -5.43 -15.02 0.01
N THR A 139 -4.97 -13.79 0.27
CA THR A 139 -5.66 -12.89 1.20
C THR A 139 -7.06 -12.54 0.69
N SER A 140 -7.16 -12.15 -0.58
CA SER A 140 -8.44 -11.81 -1.20
C SER A 140 -9.39 -13.00 -1.21
N TRP A 141 -8.91 -14.20 -1.58
CA TRP A 141 -9.73 -15.41 -1.64
C TRP A 141 -10.43 -15.71 -0.31
N HIS A 142 -9.74 -15.50 0.81
CA HIS A 142 -10.31 -15.73 2.15
C HIS A 142 -11.15 -14.55 2.64
N ALA A 143 -10.75 -13.30 2.36
CA ALA A 143 -11.37 -12.11 2.94
C ALA A 143 -12.62 -11.64 2.17
N LEU A 144 -12.66 -11.77 0.84
CA LEU A 144 -13.76 -11.28 0.01
C LEU A 144 -15.14 -11.84 0.38
N PRO A 145 -15.30 -13.11 0.82
CA PRO A 145 -16.61 -13.61 1.26
C PRO A 145 -17.27 -12.77 2.35
N LEU A 146 -16.49 -12.16 3.27
CA LEU A 146 -17.04 -11.27 4.30
C LEU A 146 -17.60 -9.97 3.70
N LEU A 147 -16.89 -9.36 2.75
CA LEU A 147 -17.36 -8.17 2.06
C LEU A 147 -18.61 -8.49 1.21
N VAL A 148 -18.57 -9.61 0.47
CA VAL A 148 -19.69 -10.06 -0.38
C VAL A 148 -20.96 -10.31 0.45
N ALA A 149 -20.85 -10.95 1.60
CA ALA A 149 -21.98 -11.18 2.49
C ALA A 149 -22.64 -9.87 2.97
N ARG A 150 -21.83 -8.82 3.15
CA ARG A 150 -22.31 -7.50 3.57
C ARG A 150 -22.77 -6.59 2.41
N ARG A 151 -22.45 -6.97 1.18
CA ARG A 151 -22.76 -6.22 -0.06
C ARG A 151 -22.25 -4.77 -0.03
N ARG A 152 -21.13 -4.56 0.60
CA ARG A 152 -20.43 -3.27 0.67
C ARG A 152 -18.95 -3.49 1.02
N GLY A 153 -18.10 -2.59 0.60
CA GLY A 153 -16.70 -2.60 0.99
C GLY A 153 -15.79 -1.97 -0.05
N LEU A 154 -14.55 -1.80 0.37
CA LEU A 154 -13.45 -1.29 -0.44
C LEU A 154 -12.29 -2.28 -0.44
N VAL A 155 -11.84 -2.67 -1.63
CA VAL A 155 -10.61 -3.45 -1.83
C VAL A 155 -9.57 -2.56 -2.50
N VAL A 156 -8.39 -2.47 -1.89
CA VAL A 156 -7.28 -1.67 -2.37
C VAL A 156 -6.08 -2.56 -2.61
N GLU A 157 -5.63 -2.63 -3.86
CA GLU A 157 -4.42 -3.31 -4.28
C GLU A 157 -3.29 -2.29 -4.41
N VAL A 158 -2.27 -2.38 -3.53
CA VAL A 158 -1.15 -1.43 -3.55
C VAL A 158 -0.09 -1.90 -4.53
N THR A 159 0.25 -1.03 -5.48
CA THR A 159 1.16 -1.34 -6.59
C THR A 159 2.20 -0.22 -6.78
N ASP A 160 2.88 -0.23 -7.92
CA ASP A 160 3.69 0.87 -8.43
C ASP A 160 3.26 1.21 -9.86
N GLY A 161 2.97 2.49 -10.08
CA GLY A 161 2.50 3.02 -11.35
C GLY A 161 1.03 2.78 -11.65
N THR A 162 0.57 3.41 -12.71
CA THR A 162 -0.79 3.32 -13.23
C THR A 162 -0.87 2.35 -14.40
N ALA A 163 -2.09 2.03 -14.85
CA ALA A 163 -2.32 1.03 -15.90
C ALA A 163 -1.72 1.41 -17.28
N ASP A 164 -1.50 2.71 -17.50
CA ASP A 164 -0.90 3.27 -18.73
C ASP A 164 0.63 3.48 -18.64
N GLN A 165 1.23 3.13 -17.51
CA GLN A 165 2.68 3.23 -17.35
C GLN A 165 3.40 2.18 -18.20
N GLY A 166 4.48 2.62 -18.87
CA GLY A 166 5.37 1.74 -19.62
C GLY A 166 6.23 0.84 -18.73
N TYR A 167 7.16 0.12 -19.33
CA TYR A 167 8.09 -0.79 -18.66
C TYR A 167 8.89 -0.10 -17.54
N ARG A 168 8.95 -0.75 -16.36
CA ARG A 168 9.51 -0.19 -15.10
C ARG A 168 10.99 -0.55 -14.86
N GLY A 169 11.72 -0.99 -15.89
CA GLY A 169 13.17 -1.19 -15.80
C GLY A 169 13.64 -2.54 -15.24
N SER A 170 12.74 -3.38 -14.71
CA SER A 170 13.03 -4.73 -14.26
C SER A 170 11.88 -5.67 -14.60
N PHE A 171 12.17 -6.80 -15.26
CA PHE A 171 11.13 -7.69 -15.79
C PHE A 171 10.20 -8.23 -14.70
N PHE A 172 10.76 -8.84 -13.64
CA PHE A 172 9.94 -9.44 -12.59
C PHE A 172 9.21 -8.38 -11.76
N TYR A 173 9.84 -7.25 -11.52
CA TYR A 173 9.20 -6.12 -10.85
C TYR A 173 8.00 -5.60 -11.65
N ASP A 174 8.21 -5.31 -12.93
CA ASP A 174 7.17 -4.82 -13.83
C ASP A 174 6.00 -5.80 -13.95
N LEU A 175 6.32 -7.09 -14.14
CA LEU A 175 5.31 -8.15 -14.22
C LEU A 175 4.45 -8.21 -12.95
N VAL A 176 5.06 -8.14 -11.77
CA VAL A 176 4.35 -8.16 -10.50
C VAL A 176 3.44 -6.94 -10.36
N LYS A 177 3.97 -5.74 -10.58
CA LYS A 177 3.20 -4.49 -10.42
C LYS A 177 2.04 -4.41 -11.40
N SER A 178 2.25 -4.85 -12.64
CA SER A 178 1.19 -4.97 -13.65
C SER A 178 0.16 -6.04 -13.30
N SER A 179 0.59 -7.17 -12.72
CA SER A 179 -0.32 -8.23 -12.24
C SER A 179 -1.25 -7.72 -11.13
N VAL A 180 -0.74 -6.92 -10.19
CA VAL A 180 -1.54 -6.33 -9.11
C VAL A 180 -2.58 -5.34 -9.67
N ILE A 181 -2.21 -4.51 -10.66
CA ILE A 181 -3.16 -3.63 -11.35
C ILE A 181 -4.26 -4.45 -12.04
N ARG A 182 -3.87 -5.51 -12.77
CA ARG A 182 -4.82 -6.38 -13.46
C ARG A 182 -5.73 -7.12 -12.48
N MET A 183 -5.21 -7.51 -11.31
CA MET A 183 -5.99 -8.15 -10.24
C MET A 183 -7.09 -7.21 -9.74
N ALA A 184 -6.75 -5.95 -9.45
CA ALA A 184 -7.74 -4.94 -9.05
C ALA A 184 -8.86 -4.76 -10.08
N GLN A 185 -8.52 -4.76 -11.38
CA GLN A 185 -9.51 -4.67 -12.47
C GLN A 185 -10.42 -5.91 -12.51
N ALA A 186 -9.85 -7.12 -12.37
CA ALA A 186 -10.64 -8.35 -12.36
C ALA A 186 -11.57 -8.41 -11.14
N GLN A 187 -11.05 -8.11 -9.95
CA GLN A 187 -11.87 -8.01 -8.73
C GLN A 187 -12.99 -6.97 -8.88
N ALA A 188 -12.74 -5.85 -9.54
CA ALA A 188 -13.74 -4.82 -9.77
C ALA A 188 -14.93 -5.35 -10.59
N GLU A 189 -14.69 -6.14 -11.64
CA GLU A 189 -15.76 -6.73 -12.43
C GLU A 189 -16.57 -7.76 -11.64
N GLU A 190 -15.89 -8.63 -10.89
CA GLU A 190 -16.54 -9.68 -10.09
C GLU A 190 -17.29 -9.12 -8.88
N LEU A 191 -16.80 -8.04 -8.26
CA LEU A 191 -17.36 -7.46 -7.04
C LEU A 191 -18.42 -6.39 -7.29
N ARG A 192 -18.47 -5.78 -8.47
CA ARG A 192 -19.47 -4.76 -8.85
C ARG A 192 -20.93 -5.20 -8.60
N PRO A 193 -21.37 -6.44 -8.95
CA PRO A 193 -22.74 -6.88 -8.65
C PRO A 193 -23.07 -6.98 -7.16
N HIS A 194 -22.03 -6.97 -6.32
CA HIS A 194 -22.14 -7.06 -4.86
C HIS A 194 -22.02 -5.69 -4.16
N GLY A 195 -21.90 -4.58 -4.92
CA GLY A 195 -21.78 -3.23 -4.36
C GLY A 195 -20.44 -2.95 -3.68
N ILE A 196 -19.39 -3.67 -4.07
CA ILE A 196 -18.04 -3.53 -3.53
C ILE A 196 -17.16 -2.84 -4.58
N THR A 197 -16.36 -1.88 -4.13
CA THR A 197 -15.36 -1.19 -4.95
C THR A 197 -14.02 -1.91 -4.84
N ALA A 198 -13.39 -2.23 -5.96
CA ALA A 198 -12.01 -2.66 -6.01
C ALA A 198 -11.20 -1.76 -6.94
N LEU A 199 -10.00 -1.38 -6.51
CA LEU A 199 -9.12 -0.47 -7.25
C LEU A 199 -7.66 -0.74 -6.92
N ALA A 200 -6.74 -0.27 -7.76
CA ALA A 200 -5.32 -0.23 -7.46
C ALA A 200 -4.89 1.18 -7.05
N ILE A 201 -3.87 1.27 -6.18
CA ILE A 201 -3.26 2.55 -5.80
C ILE A 201 -1.74 2.45 -5.84
N THR A 202 -1.11 3.51 -6.36
CA THR A 202 0.35 3.68 -6.31
C THR A 202 0.73 4.90 -5.49
N PRO A 203 1.70 4.78 -4.56
CA PRO A 203 2.42 5.94 -4.05
C PRO A 203 3.31 6.53 -5.16
N GLY A 204 3.82 7.72 -4.95
CA GLY A 204 4.94 8.26 -5.70
C GLY A 204 6.27 7.63 -5.25
N PHE A 205 7.36 8.41 -5.29
CA PHE A 205 8.63 7.96 -4.73
C PHE A 205 8.48 7.83 -3.21
N LEU A 206 8.13 6.62 -2.75
CA LEU A 206 7.79 6.38 -1.35
C LEU A 206 9.02 6.45 -0.46
N ARG A 207 9.06 7.39 0.46
CA ARG A 207 10.09 7.56 1.50
C ARG A 207 9.79 6.64 2.69
N SER A 208 9.92 5.32 2.45
CA SER A 208 9.79 4.30 3.49
C SER A 208 11.04 4.22 4.37
N GLU A 209 10.95 3.51 5.49
CA GLU A 209 12.07 3.25 6.40
C GLU A 209 13.24 2.59 5.64
N ALA A 210 12.96 1.63 4.77
CA ALA A 210 13.98 0.98 3.95
C ALA A 210 14.62 1.96 2.95
N MET A 211 13.85 2.90 2.42
CA MET A 211 14.36 3.89 1.48
C MET A 211 15.21 4.96 2.19
N LEU A 212 14.81 5.37 3.41
CA LEU A 212 15.64 6.25 4.24
C LEU A 212 16.99 5.60 4.54
N ASP A 213 17.01 4.32 4.93
CA ASP A 213 18.25 3.57 5.16
C ASP A 213 19.10 3.46 3.90
N HIS A 214 18.48 3.17 2.74
CA HIS A 214 19.16 3.10 1.45
C HIS A 214 19.90 4.41 1.13
N PHE A 215 19.25 5.55 1.39
CA PHE A 215 19.87 6.87 1.19
C PHE A 215 20.81 7.27 2.33
N GLY A 216 20.79 6.59 3.47
CA GLY A 216 21.60 6.91 4.65
C GLY A 216 21.14 8.19 5.33
N VAL A 217 19.84 8.42 5.37
CA VAL A 217 19.17 9.61 5.93
C VAL A 217 18.08 9.20 6.92
N THR A 218 17.58 10.17 7.67
CA THR A 218 16.40 10.05 8.52
C THR A 218 15.28 10.95 7.99
N GLU A 219 14.08 10.86 8.56
CA GLU A 219 12.98 11.75 8.16
C GLU A 219 13.31 13.24 8.42
N ASP A 220 14.15 13.54 9.43
CA ASP A 220 14.53 14.93 9.74
C ASP A 220 15.47 15.56 8.70
N ASN A 221 16.32 14.74 8.07
CA ASN A 221 17.30 15.19 7.08
C ASN A 221 17.15 14.53 5.70
N TRP A 222 16.01 13.99 5.39
CA TRP A 222 15.75 13.23 4.15
C TRP A 222 16.18 13.96 2.87
N ARG A 223 16.16 15.30 2.86
CA ARG A 223 16.58 16.11 1.70
C ARG A 223 18.06 15.92 1.34
N ASP A 224 18.89 15.44 2.27
CA ASP A 224 20.28 15.10 1.98
C ASP A 224 20.40 13.91 1.01
N GLY A 225 19.37 13.05 0.93
CA GLY A 225 19.30 11.94 0.00
C GLY A 225 19.29 12.39 -1.48
N VAL A 226 18.89 13.62 -1.76
CA VAL A 226 18.92 14.23 -3.11
C VAL A 226 20.33 14.21 -3.72
N ARG A 227 21.39 14.14 -2.89
CA ARG A 227 22.78 14.00 -3.38
C ARG A 227 23.03 12.67 -4.07
N LYS A 228 22.30 11.61 -3.70
CA LYS A 228 22.41 10.28 -4.34
C LYS A 228 21.44 10.11 -5.51
N ASP A 229 20.24 10.61 -5.37
CA ASP A 229 19.23 10.62 -6.43
C ASP A 229 18.46 11.96 -6.41
N ARG A 230 18.64 12.76 -7.47
CA ARG A 230 17.98 14.07 -7.62
C ARG A 230 16.44 13.98 -7.56
N HIS A 231 15.87 12.85 -7.92
CA HIS A 231 14.43 12.64 -7.96
C HIS A 231 13.83 12.41 -6.56
N PHE A 232 14.66 12.06 -5.57
CA PHE A 232 14.24 11.87 -4.19
C PHE A 232 13.61 13.13 -3.56
N VAL A 233 13.88 14.31 -4.13
CA VAL A 233 13.26 15.58 -3.73
C VAL A 233 11.73 15.55 -3.81
N LEU A 234 11.14 14.73 -4.68
CA LEU A 234 9.70 14.53 -4.83
C LEU A 234 9.15 13.36 -4.00
N SER A 235 9.98 12.75 -3.14
CA SER A 235 9.52 11.62 -2.32
C SER A 235 8.40 12.04 -1.38
N GLU A 236 7.44 11.13 -1.19
CA GLU A 236 6.33 11.26 -0.25
C GLU A 236 6.52 10.35 0.97
N THR A 237 5.95 10.71 2.11
CA THR A 237 5.93 9.84 3.29
C THR A 237 4.86 8.75 3.15
N PRO A 238 4.94 7.65 3.93
CA PRO A 238 3.86 6.66 4.02
C PRO A 238 2.50 7.26 4.44
N THR A 239 2.50 8.41 5.11
CA THR A 239 1.28 9.16 5.48
C THR A 239 0.49 9.59 4.25
N TYR A 240 1.15 9.97 3.16
CA TYR A 240 0.47 10.52 1.99
C TYR A 240 -0.40 9.49 1.28
N VAL A 241 0.15 8.32 0.96
CA VAL A 241 -0.65 7.20 0.42
C VAL A 241 -1.68 6.70 1.45
N GLY A 242 -1.35 6.75 2.74
CA GLY A 242 -2.27 6.42 3.82
C GLY A 242 -3.50 7.34 3.85
N ARG A 243 -3.30 8.65 3.70
CA ARG A 243 -4.39 9.64 3.59
C ARG A 243 -5.24 9.43 2.33
N ALA A 244 -4.61 9.02 1.23
CA ALA A 244 -5.33 8.67 0.01
C ALA A 244 -6.29 7.50 0.22
N VAL A 245 -5.83 6.41 0.86
CA VAL A 245 -6.67 5.25 1.17
C VAL A 245 -7.77 5.59 2.19
N ALA A 246 -7.45 6.37 3.22
CA ALA A 246 -8.45 6.80 4.20
C ALA A 246 -9.53 7.70 3.58
N ALA A 247 -9.15 8.59 2.65
CA ALA A 247 -10.09 9.43 1.92
C ALA A 247 -11.01 8.61 1.01
N LEU A 248 -10.46 7.60 0.29
CA LEU A 248 -11.27 6.67 -0.50
C LEU A 248 -12.25 5.88 0.37
N ALA A 249 -11.79 5.40 1.53
CA ALA A 249 -12.64 4.63 2.45
C ALA A 249 -13.77 5.48 3.06
N ALA A 250 -13.55 6.78 3.23
CA ALA A 250 -14.54 7.73 3.75
C ALA A 250 -15.49 8.30 2.67
N ASP A 251 -15.21 8.07 1.40
CA ASP A 251 -15.97 8.63 0.29
C ASP A 251 -17.25 7.83 0.03
N PRO A 252 -18.44 8.41 0.21
CA PRO A 252 -19.70 7.72 -0.10
C PRO A 252 -19.85 7.35 -1.58
N ASP A 253 -19.17 8.08 -2.48
CA ASP A 253 -19.19 7.85 -3.92
C ASP A 253 -17.95 7.10 -4.43
N VAL A 254 -17.27 6.34 -3.58
CA VAL A 254 -16.03 5.62 -3.92
C VAL A 254 -16.20 4.68 -5.13
N HIS A 255 -17.41 4.23 -5.39
CA HIS A 255 -17.73 3.32 -6.50
C HIS A 255 -17.36 3.88 -7.89
N ARG A 256 -17.25 5.22 -8.05
CA ARG A 256 -16.80 5.84 -9.31
C ARG A 256 -15.36 5.49 -9.67
N TRP A 257 -14.58 5.00 -8.72
CA TRP A 257 -13.18 4.61 -8.89
C TRP A 257 -12.99 3.10 -9.17
N THR A 258 -14.08 2.33 -9.20
CA THR A 258 -14.04 0.88 -9.41
C THR A 258 -13.29 0.52 -10.69
N GLY A 259 -12.29 -0.37 -10.56
CA GLY A 259 -11.45 -0.87 -11.67
C GLY A 259 -10.35 0.09 -12.11
N GLN A 260 -10.22 1.24 -11.47
CA GLN A 260 -9.19 2.21 -11.82
C GLN A 260 -7.86 1.93 -11.08
N SER A 261 -6.78 2.40 -11.68
CA SER A 261 -5.45 2.47 -11.08
C SER A 261 -5.15 3.93 -10.77
N LEU A 262 -5.15 4.26 -9.48
CA LEU A 262 -5.08 5.61 -8.96
C LEU A 262 -3.71 5.88 -8.32
N SER A 263 -3.40 7.14 -8.08
CA SER A 263 -2.17 7.55 -7.41
C SER A 263 -2.44 8.45 -6.21
N SER A 264 -1.52 8.44 -5.23
CA SER A 264 -1.57 9.31 -4.05
C SER A 264 -1.69 10.78 -4.45
N TRP A 265 -0.91 11.24 -5.44
CA TRP A 265 -0.91 12.63 -5.89
C TRP A 265 -2.19 13.03 -6.65
N GLN A 266 -2.78 12.13 -7.43
CA GLN A 266 -4.07 12.37 -8.08
C GLN A 266 -5.17 12.52 -7.02
N LEU A 267 -5.22 11.61 -6.06
CA LEU A 267 -6.21 11.63 -4.98
C LEU A 267 -6.03 12.84 -4.05
N ALA A 268 -4.80 13.30 -3.83
CA ALA A 268 -4.55 14.52 -3.08
C ALA A 268 -5.15 15.77 -3.75
N LYS A 269 -5.14 15.82 -5.10
CA LYS A 269 -5.82 16.89 -5.83
C LYS A 269 -7.34 16.83 -5.68
N VAL A 270 -7.91 15.60 -5.67
CA VAL A 270 -9.35 15.38 -5.56
C VAL A 270 -9.88 15.65 -4.15
N TYR A 271 -9.19 15.09 -3.12
CA TYR A 271 -9.67 15.12 -1.74
C TYR A 271 -9.05 16.22 -0.89
N GLY A 272 -8.05 16.94 -1.41
CA GLY A 272 -7.49 18.12 -0.76
C GLY A 272 -6.51 17.86 0.38
N PHE A 273 -6.10 16.61 0.64
CA PHE A 273 -5.12 16.29 1.67
C PHE A 273 -3.69 16.66 1.26
N THR A 274 -2.81 16.72 2.24
CA THR A 274 -1.37 16.99 2.09
C THR A 274 -0.55 15.82 2.62
N ASP A 275 0.77 15.81 2.39
CA ASP A 275 1.70 14.95 3.10
C ASP A 275 1.93 15.42 4.54
N ALA A 276 2.74 14.71 5.32
CA ALA A 276 3.02 15.00 6.72
C ALA A 276 3.65 16.39 6.93
N ASP A 277 4.47 16.85 5.97
CA ASP A 277 5.12 18.16 5.98
C ASP A 277 4.24 19.31 5.40
N GLY A 278 2.98 19.03 5.08
CA GLY A 278 2.05 19.98 4.49
C GLY A 278 2.17 20.15 2.97
N SER A 279 3.13 19.50 2.32
CA SER A 279 3.31 19.55 0.87
C SER A 279 2.31 18.63 0.14
N ARG A 280 2.28 18.76 -1.20
CA ARG A 280 1.49 17.90 -2.11
C ARG A 280 2.35 17.40 -3.26
N PRO A 281 3.29 16.46 -3.00
CA PRO A 281 4.17 15.97 -4.05
C PRO A 281 3.36 15.41 -5.23
N ASP A 282 3.59 15.95 -6.42
CA ASP A 282 3.01 15.48 -7.69
C ASP A 282 4.05 14.68 -8.47
N TRP A 283 4.31 13.46 -7.98
CA TRP A 283 5.28 12.57 -8.59
C TRP A 283 5.01 12.31 -10.08
N GLY A 284 3.75 12.09 -10.46
CA GLY A 284 3.40 11.74 -11.84
C GLY A 284 3.72 12.85 -12.84
N SER A 285 3.35 14.09 -12.53
CA SER A 285 3.67 15.24 -13.40
C SER A 285 5.18 15.48 -13.45
N TYR A 286 5.86 15.41 -12.29
CA TYR A 286 7.31 15.54 -12.23
C TYR A 286 8.03 14.43 -13.02
N PHE A 287 7.65 13.17 -12.84
CA PHE A 287 8.25 12.04 -13.55
C PHE A 287 8.09 12.16 -15.06
N THR A 288 6.91 12.57 -15.51
CA THR A 288 6.65 12.81 -16.94
C THR A 288 7.56 13.88 -17.51
N ASP A 289 7.71 15.01 -16.82
CA ASP A 289 8.48 16.13 -17.36
C ASP A 289 9.99 15.93 -17.17
N ALA A 290 10.43 15.56 -15.95
CA ALA A 290 11.85 15.46 -15.63
C ALA A 290 12.51 14.16 -16.13
N VAL A 291 11.78 13.02 -16.09
CA VAL A 291 12.37 11.71 -16.42
C VAL A 291 12.02 11.30 -17.84
N ILE A 292 10.75 11.28 -18.22
CA ILE A 292 10.35 10.80 -19.55
C ILE A 292 10.73 11.80 -20.64
N LYS A 293 10.41 13.10 -20.45
CA LYS A 293 10.72 14.15 -21.45
C LYS A 293 12.13 14.70 -21.31
N GLY A 294 12.83 14.45 -20.20
CA GLY A 294 14.17 14.97 -19.93
C GLY A 294 14.25 16.49 -19.81
N VAL A 295 13.14 17.14 -19.41
CA VAL A 295 13.11 18.59 -19.22
C VAL A 295 13.78 18.94 -17.88
N ASP A 296 14.63 19.97 -17.90
CA ASP A 296 15.17 20.53 -16.66
C ASP A 296 14.09 21.37 -15.96
N VAL A 297 13.53 20.85 -14.89
CA VAL A 297 12.42 21.47 -14.16
C VAL A 297 12.84 21.85 -12.74
N ASP A 298 12.21 22.87 -12.18
CA ASP A 298 12.32 23.18 -10.76
C ASP A 298 11.39 22.22 -9.94
N PRO A 299 11.95 21.30 -9.15
CA PRO A 299 11.13 20.33 -8.41
C PRO A 299 10.15 20.99 -7.42
N ARG A 300 10.42 22.23 -6.98
CA ARG A 300 9.54 22.96 -6.04
C ARG A 300 8.17 23.26 -6.63
N THR A 301 8.04 23.27 -7.94
CA THR A 301 6.75 23.50 -8.63
C THR A 301 5.84 22.27 -8.60
N TYR A 302 6.36 21.12 -8.19
CA TYR A 302 5.63 19.84 -8.10
C TYR A 302 5.41 19.37 -6.66
N ARG A 303 5.67 20.24 -5.66
CA ARG A 303 5.58 19.84 -4.26
C ARG A 303 4.69 20.73 -3.36
#